data_0c158be9efde32e9de52b1b26f6ed395
#
_entry.id   0c158be9efde32e9de52b1b26f6ed395
#
_cell.length_a   1.000
_cell.length_b   1.000
_cell.length_c   1.000
_cell.angle_alpha   90.00
_cell.angle_beta   90.00
_cell.angle_gamma   90.00
#
_symmetry.space_group_name_H-M   'P 1'
#
loop_
_entity.id
_entity.type
_entity.pdbx_description
1 polymer ?
#
loop_
_entity_poly.entity_id
_entity_poly.type
_entity_poly.pdbx_seq_one_letter_code
_entity_poly.pdbx_strand_id
1 'polypeptide(L)'
;GCYIVENHLSRFVEGEDPRNVELMWDQMWRATINYGRKGLPIQCISAVDLALWDLLGKLRNEPVYALLGGKTVDRLPVYMTSGNPLNAKKLGFVGGKFPCAYGPADGDEGLRKNVQIMKEWREKVGPDFPLMLDCYMSLSVPYAIKLAKALQPYDLKWMEEFLPPDDYDGYKEVKEALRDT
;
A
#
# COMPACT_ATOMS: atom_id res chain seq x y z
N GLY A 1 -9.84 -16.14 -1.44
CA GLY A 1 -8.82 -16.18 -2.54
C GLY A 1 -8.60 -17.58 -3.07
N CYS A 2 -8.25 -18.58 -2.24
CA CYS A 2 -7.92 -19.94 -2.69
C CYS A 2 -8.99 -20.54 -3.60
N TYR A 3 -10.26 -20.45 -3.21
CA TYR A 3 -11.36 -20.97 -4.04
C TYR A 3 -11.36 -20.38 -5.48
N ILE A 4 -11.09 -19.07 -5.63
CA ILE A 4 -11.03 -18.44 -6.95
C ILE A 4 -9.83 -18.98 -7.74
N VAL A 5 -8.68 -19.12 -7.10
CA VAL A 5 -7.49 -19.69 -7.76
C VAL A 5 -7.77 -21.12 -8.21
N GLU A 6 -8.23 -21.98 -7.33
CA GLU A 6 -8.44 -23.41 -7.59
C GLU A 6 -9.56 -23.71 -8.59
N ASN A 7 -10.66 -22.94 -8.56
CA ASN A 7 -11.86 -23.26 -9.34
C ASN A 7 -12.09 -22.37 -10.56
N HIS A 8 -11.42 -21.22 -10.64
CA HIS A 8 -11.59 -20.27 -11.76
C HIS A 8 -10.31 -19.99 -12.53
N LEU A 9 -9.17 -19.85 -11.84
CA LEU A 9 -7.92 -19.43 -12.48
C LEU A 9 -7.02 -20.59 -12.89
N SER A 10 -7.06 -21.71 -12.16
CA SER A 10 -6.19 -22.88 -12.40
C SER A 10 -6.23 -23.37 -13.86
N ARG A 11 -7.39 -23.35 -14.49
CA ARG A 11 -7.57 -23.78 -15.89
C ARG A 11 -6.79 -22.95 -16.92
N PHE A 12 -6.26 -21.79 -16.54
CA PHE A 12 -5.44 -20.94 -17.42
C PHE A 12 -3.94 -21.15 -17.21
N VAL A 13 -3.56 -21.95 -16.21
CA VAL A 13 -2.16 -22.14 -15.85
C VAL A 13 -1.76 -23.61 -15.78
N GLU A 14 -2.69 -24.51 -15.47
CA GLU A 14 -2.40 -25.94 -15.39
C GLU A 14 -2.11 -26.53 -16.78
N GLY A 15 -0.90 -27.11 -16.92
CA GLY A 15 -0.46 -27.72 -18.20
C GLY A 15 0.09 -26.72 -19.21
N GLU A 16 0.07 -25.41 -18.91
CA GLU A 16 0.58 -24.37 -19.77
C GLU A 16 2.09 -24.16 -19.62
N ASP A 17 2.71 -23.57 -20.63
CA ASP A 17 4.13 -23.21 -20.59
C ASP A 17 4.34 -22.01 -19.64
N PRO A 18 5.04 -22.16 -18.51
CA PRO A 18 5.23 -21.10 -17.54
C PRO A 18 6.04 -19.89 -18.04
N ARG A 19 6.64 -20.00 -19.25
CA ARG A 19 7.31 -18.86 -19.90
C ARG A 19 6.34 -17.83 -20.46
N ASN A 20 5.08 -18.19 -20.66
CA ASN A 20 4.04 -17.33 -21.22
C ASN A 20 3.28 -16.57 -20.11
N VAL A 21 4.00 -15.95 -19.17
CA VAL A 21 3.41 -15.26 -18.00
C VAL A 21 2.36 -14.23 -18.41
N GLU A 22 2.69 -13.36 -19.36
CA GLU A 22 1.80 -12.29 -19.84
C GLU A 22 0.52 -12.84 -20.48
N LEU A 23 0.62 -13.93 -21.24
CA LEU A 23 -0.54 -14.58 -21.86
C LEU A 23 -1.49 -15.13 -20.79
N MET A 24 -0.95 -15.83 -19.80
CA MET A 24 -1.76 -16.39 -18.70
C MET A 24 -2.41 -15.27 -17.87
N TRP A 25 -1.69 -14.18 -17.61
CA TRP A 25 -2.26 -13.02 -16.94
C TRP A 25 -3.42 -12.41 -17.72
N ASP A 26 -3.25 -12.16 -19.03
CA ASP A 26 -4.30 -11.59 -19.89
C ASP A 26 -5.54 -12.50 -19.96
N GLN A 27 -5.35 -13.81 -20.05
CA GLN A 27 -6.44 -14.78 -20.06
C GLN A 27 -7.22 -14.76 -18.74
N MET A 28 -6.54 -14.79 -17.59
CA MET A 28 -7.16 -14.72 -16.26
C MET A 28 -7.92 -13.39 -16.09
N TRP A 29 -7.33 -12.27 -16.53
CA TRP A 29 -7.96 -10.96 -16.43
C TRP A 29 -9.22 -10.88 -17.32
N ARG A 30 -9.16 -11.31 -18.57
CA ARG A 30 -10.32 -11.32 -19.49
C ARG A 30 -11.44 -12.20 -18.98
N ALA A 31 -11.11 -13.35 -18.43
CA ALA A 31 -12.10 -14.28 -17.88
C ALA A 31 -12.84 -13.73 -16.65
N THR A 32 -12.23 -12.78 -15.95
CA THR A 32 -12.81 -12.19 -14.73
C THR A 32 -13.33 -10.77 -14.92
N ILE A 33 -13.21 -10.18 -16.12
CA ILE A 33 -13.47 -8.73 -16.38
C ILE A 33 -14.87 -8.27 -15.95
N ASN A 34 -15.86 -9.13 -16.00
CA ASN A 34 -17.24 -8.80 -15.65
C ASN A 34 -17.43 -8.56 -14.15
N TYR A 35 -16.60 -9.19 -13.30
CA TYR A 35 -16.73 -9.14 -11.84
C TYR A 35 -15.40 -8.89 -11.12
N GLY A 36 -14.29 -8.76 -11.84
CA GLY A 36 -12.96 -8.84 -11.27
C GLY A 36 -11.96 -7.77 -11.72
N ARG A 37 -12.39 -6.66 -12.29
CA ARG A 37 -11.49 -5.57 -12.73
C ARG A 37 -10.65 -4.97 -11.59
N LYS A 38 -11.09 -5.12 -10.34
CA LYS A 38 -10.42 -4.70 -9.11
C LYS A 38 -10.90 -5.57 -7.94
N GLY A 39 -10.30 -5.40 -6.78
CA GLY A 39 -10.68 -6.15 -5.57
C GLY A 39 -10.20 -7.59 -5.60
N LEU A 40 -10.95 -8.49 -4.97
CA LEU A 40 -10.53 -9.86 -4.70
C LEU A 40 -10.08 -10.65 -5.92
N PRO A 41 -10.76 -10.63 -7.09
CA PRO A 41 -10.29 -11.37 -8.25
C PRO A 41 -8.92 -10.91 -8.76
N ILE A 42 -8.65 -9.62 -8.77
CA ILE A 42 -7.33 -9.09 -9.17
C ILE A 42 -6.25 -9.49 -8.16
N GLN A 43 -6.55 -9.50 -6.87
CA GLN A 43 -5.62 -10.00 -5.85
C GLN A 43 -5.28 -11.48 -6.08
N CYS A 44 -6.26 -12.29 -6.48
CA CYS A 44 -6.04 -13.70 -6.83
C CYS A 44 -5.17 -13.85 -8.09
N ILE A 45 -5.44 -13.07 -9.14
CA ILE A 45 -4.62 -13.05 -10.35
C ILE A 45 -3.19 -12.64 -10.01
N SER A 46 -3.01 -11.57 -9.21
CA SER A 46 -1.68 -11.12 -8.78
C SER A 46 -0.92 -12.17 -7.99
N ALA A 47 -1.60 -12.96 -7.15
CA ALA A 47 -0.96 -14.06 -6.42
C ALA A 47 -0.46 -15.16 -7.37
N VAL A 48 -1.24 -15.51 -8.40
CA VAL A 48 -0.82 -16.47 -9.44
C VAL A 48 0.32 -15.89 -10.27
N ASP A 49 0.23 -14.63 -10.67
CA ASP A 49 1.27 -13.93 -11.45
C ASP A 49 2.62 -13.91 -10.71
N LEU A 50 2.62 -13.55 -9.43
CA LEU A 50 3.83 -13.62 -8.59
C LEU A 50 4.44 -15.02 -8.56
N ALA A 51 3.61 -16.06 -8.47
CA ALA A 51 4.07 -17.45 -8.48
C ALA A 51 4.67 -17.84 -9.86
N LEU A 52 4.08 -17.37 -10.96
CA LEU A 52 4.59 -17.60 -12.31
C LEU A 52 5.94 -16.90 -12.55
N TRP A 53 6.10 -15.66 -12.11
CA TRP A 53 7.39 -14.95 -12.17
C TRP A 53 8.46 -15.63 -11.33
N ASP A 54 8.12 -16.09 -10.12
CA ASP A 54 9.05 -16.85 -9.28
C ASP A 54 9.45 -18.20 -9.93
N LEU A 55 8.47 -18.92 -10.48
CA LEU A 55 8.72 -20.15 -11.24
C LEU A 55 9.63 -19.91 -12.45
N LEU A 56 9.37 -18.87 -13.23
CA LEU A 56 10.19 -18.50 -14.38
C LEU A 56 11.62 -18.15 -13.96
N GLY A 57 11.78 -17.41 -12.87
CA GLY A 57 13.09 -17.10 -12.30
C GLY A 57 13.86 -18.35 -11.91
N LYS A 58 13.19 -19.30 -11.26
CA LYS A 58 13.79 -20.60 -10.90
C LYS A 58 14.18 -21.44 -12.12
N LEU A 59 13.33 -21.48 -13.15
CA LEU A 59 13.61 -22.19 -14.40
C LEU A 59 14.82 -21.61 -15.15
N ARG A 60 15.01 -20.30 -15.09
CA ARG A 60 16.14 -19.61 -15.72
C ARG A 60 17.36 -19.47 -14.82
N ASN A 61 17.23 -19.85 -13.54
CA ASN A 61 18.23 -19.61 -12.50
C ASN A 61 18.63 -18.12 -12.42
N GLU A 62 17.64 -17.23 -12.54
CA GLU A 62 17.78 -15.79 -12.49
C GLU A 62 16.79 -15.17 -11.50
N PRO A 63 17.17 -14.12 -10.75
CA PRO A 63 16.23 -13.41 -9.90
C PRO A 63 15.23 -12.63 -10.77
N VAL A 64 14.00 -12.45 -10.26
CA VAL A 64 12.91 -11.79 -11.00
C VAL A 64 13.32 -10.40 -11.48
N TYR A 65 14.08 -9.62 -10.73
CA TYR A 65 14.52 -8.30 -11.17
C TYR A 65 15.38 -8.36 -12.45
N ALA A 66 16.14 -9.44 -12.66
CA ALA A 66 16.92 -9.62 -13.89
C ALA A 66 16.02 -9.90 -15.10
N LEU A 67 14.95 -10.68 -14.89
CA LEU A 67 13.91 -10.93 -15.91
C LEU A 67 13.15 -9.65 -16.30
N LEU A 68 13.02 -8.71 -15.37
CA LEU A 68 12.35 -7.42 -15.57
C LEU A 68 13.26 -6.31 -16.13
N GLY A 69 14.47 -6.65 -16.58
CA GLY A 69 15.39 -5.71 -17.23
C GLY A 69 16.64 -5.35 -16.40
N GLY A 70 16.85 -6.02 -15.27
CA GLY A 70 18.05 -5.85 -14.46
C GLY A 70 17.89 -4.83 -13.32
N LYS A 71 18.92 -4.72 -12.49
CA LYS A 71 18.89 -3.79 -11.35
C LYS A 71 19.36 -2.40 -11.76
N THR A 72 18.69 -1.39 -11.20
CA THR A 72 19.06 0.01 -11.37
C THR A 72 19.84 0.58 -10.18
N VAL A 73 19.73 -0.08 -9.01
CA VAL A 73 20.41 0.29 -7.77
C VAL A 73 20.86 -0.95 -7.03
N ASP A 74 21.94 -0.84 -6.25
CA ASP A 74 22.47 -1.97 -5.45
C ASP A 74 21.69 -2.18 -4.15
N ARG A 75 21.17 -1.11 -3.58
CA ARG A 75 20.41 -1.11 -2.33
C ARG A 75 19.22 -0.20 -2.44
N LEU A 76 18.06 -0.70 -2.00
CA LEU A 76 16.82 0.07 -1.94
C LEU A 76 16.58 0.52 -0.50
N PRO A 77 16.40 1.84 -0.24
CA PRO A 77 15.95 2.29 1.07
C PRO A 77 14.51 1.86 1.29
N VAL A 78 14.23 1.25 2.44
CA VAL A 78 12.90 0.75 2.78
C VAL A 78 12.43 1.28 4.13
N TYR A 79 11.14 1.60 4.23
CA TYR A 79 10.48 1.90 5.48
C TYR A 79 9.72 0.68 6.02
N MET A 80 9.38 0.70 7.29
CA MET A 80 8.64 -0.39 7.93
C MET A 80 7.21 0.06 8.24
N THR A 81 6.22 -0.72 7.82
CA THR A 81 4.83 -0.58 8.29
C THR A 81 4.65 -1.39 9.56
N SER A 82 4.34 -0.73 10.66
CA SER A 82 4.06 -1.40 11.95
C SER A 82 3.37 -0.44 12.91
N GLY A 83 2.76 -0.98 13.97
CA GLY A 83 2.22 -0.17 15.07
C GLY A 83 3.31 0.50 15.95
N ASN A 84 4.60 0.33 15.63
CA ASN A 84 5.72 0.83 16.43
C ASN A 84 6.85 1.41 15.56
N PRO A 85 6.76 2.69 15.17
CA PRO A 85 7.82 3.37 14.39
C PRO A 85 9.20 3.40 15.07
N LEU A 86 9.26 3.38 16.40
CA LEU A 86 10.53 3.32 17.12
C LEU A 86 11.29 2.01 16.86
N ASN A 87 10.55 0.91 16.66
CA ASN A 87 11.16 -0.36 16.29
C ASN A 87 11.74 -0.30 14.88
N ALA A 88 11.05 0.35 13.93
CA ALA A 88 11.56 0.59 12.59
C ALA A 88 12.91 1.33 12.63
N LYS A 89 13.00 2.41 13.44
CA LYS A 89 14.25 3.16 13.64
C LYS A 89 15.37 2.29 14.22
N LYS A 90 15.08 1.48 15.25
CA LYS A 90 16.06 0.59 15.88
C LYS A 90 16.59 -0.48 14.92
N LEU A 91 15.77 -0.95 13.99
CA LEU A 91 16.13 -1.95 12.98
C LEU A 91 16.84 -1.35 11.76
N GLY A 92 17.03 -0.02 11.69
CA GLY A 92 17.76 0.65 10.61
C GLY A 92 16.91 0.93 9.36
N PHE A 93 15.58 0.87 9.44
CA PHE A 93 14.69 1.34 8.36
C PHE A 93 14.76 2.85 8.22
N VAL A 94 14.51 3.36 7.00
CA VAL A 94 14.59 4.80 6.69
C VAL A 94 13.34 5.58 7.12
N GLY A 95 12.32 4.92 7.64
CA GLY A 95 11.08 5.52 8.14
C GLY A 95 10.16 4.49 8.77
N GLY A 96 9.11 4.95 9.42
CA GLY A 96 8.09 4.11 10.06
C GLY A 96 6.67 4.56 9.71
N LYS A 97 5.86 3.67 9.16
CA LYS A 97 4.44 3.88 8.88
C LYS A 97 3.61 3.20 9.96
N PHE A 98 2.62 3.89 10.51
CA PHE A 98 1.74 3.38 11.54
C PHE A 98 0.27 3.71 11.23
N PRO A 99 -0.70 2.94 11.77
CA PRO A 99 -2.10 3.12 11.44
C PRO A 99 -2.71 4.36 12.10
N CYS A 100 -3.65 5.01 11.40
CA CYS A 100 -4.56 5.99 11.95
C CYS A 100 -5.59 5.26 12.83
N ALA A 101 -5.61 5.58 14.13
CA ALA A 101 -6.40 4.83 15.10
C ALA A 101 -7.89 5.25 15.15
N TYR A 102 -8.20 6.50 14.80
CA TYR A 102 -9.52 7.09 14.93
C TYR A 102 -9.98 7.72 13.62
N GLY A 103 -11.28 7.57 13.32
CA GLY A 103 -11.90 8.05 12.09
C GLY A 103 -13.00 9.08 12.32
N PRO A 104 -13.79 9.43 11.28
CA PRO A 104 -14.87 10.41 11.36
C PRO A 104 -15.95 10.10 12.42
N ALA A 105 -16.20 8.82 12.68
CA ALA A 105 -17.18 8.40 13.69
C ALA A 105 -16.77 8.77 15.13
N ASP A 106 -15.47 8.96 15.37
CA ASP A 106 -14.94 9.36 16.68
C ASP A 106 -14.92 10.88 16.89
N GLY A 107 -15.33 11.65 15.88
CA GLY A 107 -15.46 13.10 15.93
C GLY A 107 -14.18 13.85 16.29
N ASP A 108 -14.33 15.01 16.89
CA ASP A 108 -13.19 15.86 17.27
C ASP A 108 -12.33 15.27 18.40
N GLU A 109 -12.90 14.38 19.21
CA GLU A 109 -12.13 13.66 20.24
C GLU A 109 -11.16 12.67 19.59
N GLY A 110 -11.62 11.88 18.63
CA GLY A 110 -10.75 10.98 17.86
C GLY A 110 -9.65 11.72 17.11
N LEU A 111 -9.97 12.88 16.52
CA LEU A 111 -8.99 13.73 15.88
C LEU A 111 -7.89 14.16 16.86
N ARG A 112 -8.25 14.67 18.05
CA ARG A 112 -7.27 15.03 19.07
C ARG A 112 -6.40 13.85 19.52
N LYS A 113 -6.99 12.65 19.63
CA LYS A 113 -6.24 11.43 19.98
C LYS A 113 -5.24 11.05 18.87
N ASN A 114 -5.62 11.13 17.59
CA ASN A 114 -4.67 10.90 16.48
C ASN A 114 -3.50 11.90 16.51
N VAL A 115 -3.76 13.17 16.80
CA VAL A 115 -2.71 14.19 16.94
C VAL A 115 -1.80 13.88 18.13
N GLN A 116 -2.36 13.45 19.26
CA GLN A 116 -1.59 13.06 20.43
C GLN A 116 -0.69 11.85 20.16
N ILE A 117 -1.20 10.83 19.47
CA ILE A 117 -0.41 9.65 19.03
C ILE A 117 0.76 10.07 18.14
N MET A 118 0.50 10.95 17.18
CA MET A 118 1.56 11.47 16.30
C MET A 118 2.63 12.21 17.09
N LYS A 119 2.23 13.09 18.02
CA LYS A 119 3.14 13.81 18.89
C LYS A 119 4.04 12.86 19.69
N GLU A 120 3.45 11.85 20.31
CA GLU A 120 4.19 10.85 21.09
C GLU A 120 5.19 10.07 20.22
N TRP A 121 4.81 9.69 18.99
CA TRP A 121 5.74 9.02 18.08
C TRP A 121 6.85 9.97 17.65
N ARG A 122 6.55 11.23 17.31
CA ARG A 122 7.57 12.22 16.95
C ARG A 122 8.58 12.44 18.08
N GLU A 123 8.12 12.54 19.31
CA GLU A 123 8.99 12.67 20.49
C GLU A 123 9.90 11.43 20.66
N LYS A 124 9.37 10.22 20.45
CA LYS A 124 10.12 8.96 20.61
C LYS A 124 11.16 8.73 19.51
N VAL A 125 10.83 9.06 18.25
CA VAL A 125 11.73 8.80 17.12
C VAL A 125 12.66 9.98 16.81
N GLY A 126 12.40 11.16 17.37
CA GLY A 126 13.14 12.39 17.11
C GLY A 126 12.66 13.15 15.85
N PRO A 127 13.17 14.36 15.61
CA PRO A 127 12.65 15.27 14.59
C PRO A 127 12.87 14.76 13.15
N ASP A 128 13.98 14.11 12.88
CA ASP A 128 14.43 13.80 11.52
C ASP A 128 13.98 12.44 11.00
N PHE A 129 13.40 11.57 11.85
CA PHE A 129 12.97 10.24 11.41
C PHE A 129 11.63 10.30 10.69
N PRO A 130 11.55 9.91 9.39
CA PRO A 130 10.31 9.96 8.61
C PRO A 130 9.20 9.12 9.25
N LEU A 131 8.07 9.78 9.54
CA LEU A 131 6.83 9.15 9.99
C LEU A 131 5.78 9.22 8.89
N MET A 132 5.04 8.16 8.71
CA MET A 132 3.94 8.05 7.75
C MET A 132 2.69 7.52 8.45
N LEU A 133 1.53 8.03 8.06
CA LEU A 133 0.24 7.67 8.64
C LEU A 133 -0.60 6.92 7.60
N ASP A 134 -1.01 5.71 7.93
CA ASP A 134 -1.88 4.87 7.11
C ASP A 134 -3.34 4.99 7.59
N CYS A 135 -4.20 5.55 6.76
CA CYS A 135 -5.60 5.82 7.11
C CYS A 135 -6.57 4.73 6.63
N TYR A 136 -6.09 3.74 5.89
CA TYR A 136 -6.86 2.55 5.51
C TYR A 136 -8.22 2.85 4.87
N MET A 137 -8.30 3.89 4.02
CA MET A 137 -9.50 4.32 3.30
C MET A 137 -10.69 4.71 4.21
N SER A 138 -10.43 5.08 5.46
CA SER A 138 -11.46 5.21 6.49
C SER A 138 -11.94 6.64 6.74
N LEU A 139 -11.33 7.65 6.11
CA LEU A 139 -11.66 9.04 6.39
C LEU A 139 -12.69 9.61 5.40
N SER A 140 -13.29 10.74 5.78
CA SER A 140 -14.03 11.62 4.89
C SER A 140 -13.18 12.83 4.49
N VAL A 141 -13.48 13.47 3.36
CA VAL A 141 -12.76 14.66 2.89
C VAL A 141 -12.61 15.74 3.98
N PRO A 142 -13.69 16.19 4.68
CA PRO A 142 -13.54 17.20 5.73
C PRO A 142 -12.65 16.74 6.90
N TYR A 143 -12.76 15.46 7.30
CA TYR A 143 -11.93 14.92 8.37
C TYR A 143 -10.46 14.80 7.96
N ALA A 144 -10.18 14.34 6.75
CA ALA A 144 -8.83 14.25 6.21
C ALA A 144 -8.14 15.62 6.17
N ILE A 145 -8.86 16.67 5.72
CA ILE A 145 -8.35 18.05 5.72
C ILE A 145 -8.05 18.54 7.14
N LYS A 146 -8.98 18.36 8.08
CA LYS A 146 -8.79 18.75 9.49
C LYS A 146 -7.59 18.03 10.11
N LEU A 147 -7.50 16.72 9.90
CA LEU A 147 -6.41 15.89 10.45
C LEU A 147 -5.06 16.31 9.85
N ALA A 148 -4.96 16.43 8.53
CA ALA A 148 -3.72 16.83 7.87
C ALA A 148 -3.22 18.20 8.39
N LYS A 149 -4.11 19.18 8.49
CA LYS A 149 -3.75 20.52 9.07
C LYS A 149 -3.28 20.42 10.52
N ALA A 150 -3.92 19.58 11.33
CA ALA A 150 -3.53 19.39 12.73
C ALA A 150 -2.20 18.63 12.89
N LEU A 151 -1.81 17.83 11.88
CA LEU A 151 -0.56 17.07 11.88
C LEU A 151 0.65 17.83 11.32
N GLN A 152 0.47 18.99 10.68
CA GLN A 152 1.56 19.80 10.09
C GLN A 152 2.75 20.05 11.05
N PRO A 153 2.55 20.38 12.35
CA PRO A 153 3.66 20.63 13.25
C PRO A 153 4.58 19.42 13.49
N TYR A 154 4.17 18.22 13.05
CA TYR A 154 4.89 17.00 13.31
C TYR A 154 5.66 16.47 12.09
N ASP A 155 5.75 17.23 10.99
CA ASP A 155 6.50 16.88 9.77
C ASP A 155 6.22 15.45 9.28
N LEU A 156 4.94 15.18 9.00
CA LEU A 156 4.50 13.90 8.46
C LEU A 156 4.95 13.75 7.02
N LYS A 157 5.62 12.65 6.68
CA LYS A 157 6.13 12.39 5.32
C LYS A 157 5.01 12.26 4.30
N TRP A 158 3.95 11.49 4.64
CA TRP A 158 2.68 11.42 3.91
C TRP A 158 1.57 10.83 4.78
N MET A 159 0.34 11.10 4.37
CA MET A 159 -0.88 10.47 4.84
C MET A 159 -1.38 9.55 3.72
N GLU A 160 -1.48 8.25 3.99
CA GLU A 160 -1.73 7.21 3.00
C GLU A 160 -3.18 6.75 3.06
N GLU A 161 -3.77 6.47 1.90
CA GLU A 161 -5.10 5.86 1.75
C GLU A 161 -6.17 6.50 2.62
N PHE A 162 -6.22 7.84 2.69
CA PHE A 162 -7.21 8.51 3.55
C PHE A 162 -8.65 8.43 3.02
N LEU A 163 -8.86 8.21 1.70
CA LEU A 163 -10.16 8.00 1.06
C LEU A 163 -10.14 6.69 0.26
N PRO A 164 -11.32 6.15 -0.13
CA PRO A 164 -11.40 5.06 -1.10
C PRO A 164 -10.64 5.40 -2.39
N PRO A 165 -9.96 4.43 -3.04
CA PRO A 165 -9.07 4.68 -4.18
C PRO A 165 -9.79 5.20 -5.44
N ASP A 166 -11.11 5.05 -5.52
CA ASP A 166 -11.93 5.54 -6.63
C ASP A 166 -12.43 6.99 -6.44
N ASP A 167 -12.23 7.59 -5.27
CA ASP A 167 -12.66 8.95 -4.96
C ASP A 167 -11.61 9.99 -5.38
N TYR A 168 -11.36 10.07 -6.70
CA TYR A 168 -10.39 11.02 -7.26
C TYR A 168 -10.72 12.48 -6.97
N ASP A 169 -12.00 12.85 -6.98
CA ASP A 169 -12.43 14.22 -6.69
C ASP A 169 -12.18 14.57 -5.22
N GLY A 170 -12.44 13.67 -4.29
CA GLY A 170 -12.11 13.85 -2.89
C GLY A 170 -10.60 13.98 -2.65
N TYR A 171 -9.77 13.15 -3.28
CA TYR A 171 -8.31 13.31 -3.23
C TYR A 171 -7.84 14.66 -3.76
N LYS A 172 -8.43 15.13 -4.86
CA LYS A 172 -8.15 16.44 -5.43
C LYS A 172 -8.52 17.56 -4.45
N GLU A 173 -9.72 17.50 -3.86
CA GLU A 173 -10.20 18.50 -2.90
C GLU A 173 -9.26 18.58 -1.67
N VAL A 174 -8.88 17.44 -1.09
CA VAL A 174 -7.92 17.42 0.03
C VAL A 174 -6.60 18.04 -0.37
N LYS A 175 -6.05 17.68 -1.54
CA LYS A 175 -4.79 18.23 -2.05
C LYS A 175 -4.86 19.75 -2.25
N GLU A 176 -5.96 20.26 -2.79
CA GLU A 176 -6.17 21.69 -3.01
C GLU A 176 -6.29 22.45 -1.68
N ALA A 177 -7.02 21.89 -0.70
CA ALA A 177 -7.18 22.49 0.63
C ALA A 177 -5.86 22.52 1.46
N LEU A 178 -4.84 21.76 1.04
CA LEU A 178 -3.53 21.68 1.71
C LEU A 178 -2.39 22.33 0.88
N ARG A 179 -2.69 22.98 -0.24
CA ARG A 179 -1.67 23.50 -1.16
C ARG A 179 -0.77 24.57 -0.54
N ASP A 180 -1.30 25.38 0.39
CA ASP A 180 -0.63 26.50 1.03
C ASP A 180 -0.22 26.19 2.48
N THR A 181 -0.13 24.90 2.80
CA THR A 181 0.11 24.44 4.18
C THR A 181 1.39 23.64 4.33
#